data_c1c2993e937fafcf0750661469af7463
#
_entry.id   c1c2993e937fafcf0750661469af7463
#
_cell.length_a   1.000
_cell.length_b   1.000
_cell.length_c   1.000
_cell.angle_alpha   90.00
_cell.angle_beta   90.00
_cell.angle_gamma   90.00
#
_symmetry.space_group_name_H-M   'P 1'
#
loop_
_entity.id
_entity.type
_entity.pdbx_description
1 polymer ?
#
loop_
_entity_poly.entity_id
_entity_poly.type
_entity_poly.pdbx_seq_one_letter_code
_entity_poly.pdbx_strand_id
1 'polypeptide(L)'
;MSGRRSSAGLVALLLLVAGVAGCGTEARGICGVIVDSTSYAEPATSRNDVTSKLPAFAQSCDWIAFAAVTGASESSTCRQDPVPIAATRAENPNENPVVEDRVRAHRITQVVPRAVRLFDCPAEGEGSDVLGALRYLVKQLSAQRQPEKAHQIIVFSDLINNRGDLNINKLDLSEAARQQKIKELRDARLLPDMSGYSVVVHGFLREKTSSPERFPLLESFWREAFESAGATTVDLL
;
A
#
# COMPACT_ATOMS: atom_id res chain seq x y z
N MET A 1 -76.06 -34.84 -8.67
CA MET A 1 -75.07 -35.21 -9.67
C MET A 1 -73.76 -34.70 -9.19
N SER A 2 -72.85 -35.59 -8.97
CA SER A 2 -71.63 -35.53 -8.15
C SER A 2 -70.50 -34.89 -8.93
N GLY A 3 -69.84 -33.89 -8.35
CA GLY A 3 -68.64 -33.27 -8.89
C GLY A 3 -67.49 -33.43 -7.89
N ARG A 4 -66.60 -34.36 -8.16
CA ARG A 4 -65.39 -34.62 -7.38
C ARG A 4 -64.38 -33.48 -7.61
N ARG A 5 -63.94 -32.83 -6.52
CA ARG A 5 -62.81 -31.93 -6.46
C ARG A 5 -61.52 -32.74 -6.22
N SER A 6 -60.62 -32.76 -7.19
CA SER A 6 -59.27 -33.28 -7.03
C SER A 6 -58.36 -32.18 -6.48
N SER A 7 -57.85 -32.39 -5.28
CA SER A 7 -56.84 -31.51 -4.67
C SER A 7 -55.44 -31.95 -5.18
N ALA A 8 -54.81 -31.13 -5.97
CA ALA A 8 -53.41 -31.30 -6.38
C ALA A 8 -52.51 -30.76 -5.25
N GLY A 9 -51.80 -31.65 -4.59
CA GLY A 9 -50.79 -31.27 -3.58
C GLY A 9 -49.54 -30.69 -4.21
N LEU A 10 -49.24 -29.49 -3.84
CA LEU A 10 -47.98 -28.80 -4.21
C LEU A 10 -46.89 -29.28 -3.25
N VAL A 11 -45.99 -30.14 -3.71
CA VAL A 11 -44.78 -30.51 -2.98
C VAL A 11 -43.72 -29.39 -3.22
N ALA A 12 -43.55 -28.54 -2.21
CA ALA A 12 -42.49 -27.53 -2.19
C ALA A 12 -41.14 -28.22 -1.88
N LEU A 13 -40.32 -28.40 -2.88
CA LEU A 13 -38.94 -28.88 -2.75
C LEU A 13 -38.04 -27.74 -2.25
N LEU A 14 -37.81 -27.68 -0.93
CA LEU A 14 -36.84 -26.79 -0.31
C LEU A 14 -35.45 -27.27 -0.64
N LEU A 15 -34.83 -26.69 -1.67
CA LEU A 15 -33.39 -26.80 -1.94
C LEU A 15 -32.63 -25.99 -0.87
N LEU A 16 -32.12 -26.70 0.13
CA LEU A 16 -31.09 -26.20 1.04
C LEU A 16 -29.77 -26.00 0.23
N VAL A 17 -29.53 -24.78 -0.23
CA VAL A 17 -28.23 -24.38 -0.70
C VAL A 17 -27.33 -24.25 0.54
N ALA A 18 -26.64 -25.33 0.90
CA ALA A 18 -25.52 -25.27 1.81
C ALA A 18 -24.42 -24.40 1.17
N GLY A 19 -24.39 -23.13 1.57
CA GLY A 19 -23.29 -22.23 1.22
C GLY A 19 -22.03 -22.82 1.81
N VAL A 20 -21.19 -23.40 0.98
CA VAL A 20 -19.81 -23.73 1.30
C VAL A 20 -19.13 -22.38 1.50
N ALA A 21 -19.05 -21.93 2.78
CA ALA A 21 -18.13 -20.89 3.17
C ALA A 21 -16.72 -21.45 2.92
N GLY A 22 -16.25 -21.33 1.69
CA GLY A 22 -14.87 -21.55 1.35
C GLY A 22 -14.07 -20.58 2.21
N CYS A 23 -13.24 -21.10 3.12
CA CYS A 23 -12.11 -20.37 3.65
C CYS A 23 -11.22 -20.03 2.45
N GLY A 24 -11.56 -18.95 1.73
CA GLY A 24 -10.70 -18.38 0.75
C GLY A 24 -9.48 -17.87 1.53
N THR A 25 -8.34 -18.55 1.39
CA THR A 25 -7.07 -17.94 1.73
C THR A 25 -6.98 -16.67 0.90
N GLU A 26 -7.06 -15.50 1.54
CA GLU A 26 -6.90 -14.22 0.86
C GLU A 26 -5.63 -14.32 0.00
N ALA A 27 -5.77 -13.95 -1.27
CA ALA A 27 -4.66 -14.04 -2.20
C ALA A 27 -3.53 -13.15 -1.69
N ARG A 28 -2.44 -13.78 -1.27
CA ARG A 28 -1.25 -13.10 -0.76
C ARG A 28 -0.59 -12.31 -1.88
N GLY A 29 -0.05 -11.15 -1.53
CA GLY A 29 0.33 -10.15 -2.52
C GLY A 29 1.83 -9.87 -2.62
N ILE A 30 2.16 -9.06 -3.62
CA ILE A 30 3.45 -8.40 -3.75
C ILE A 30 3.31 -7.02 -3.10
N CYS A 31 4.12 -6.75 -2.08
CA CYS A 31 3.91 -5.61 -1.19
C CYS A 31 5.08 -4.64 -1.20
N GLY A 32 4.76 -3.38 -0.93
CA GLY A 32 5.74 -2.32 -0.75
C GLY A 32 5.57 -1.59 0.58
N VAL A 33 6.68 -1.15 1.13
CA VAL A 33 6.75 -0.35 2.36
C VAL A 33 7.51 0.92 2.06
N ILE A 34 6.90 2.08 2.31
CA ILE A 34 7.56 3.38 2.28
C ILE A 34 7.65 3.91 3.70
N VAL A 35 8.83 4.38 4.08
CA VAL A 35 9.07 5.03 5.36
C VAL A 35 9.66 6.40 5.11
N ASP A 36 9.07 7.42 5.72
CA ASP A 36 9.55 8.78 5.63
C ASP A 36 10.64 9.02 6.67
N SER A 37 11.86 9.30 6.21
CA SER A 37 13.02 9.59 7.04
C SER A 37 13.28 11.09 7.22
N THR A 38 12.45 11.95 6.66
CA THR A 38 12.69 13.40 6.64
C THR A 38 12.08 14.09 7.87
N SER A 39 10.85 14.54 7.79
CA SER A 39 10.20 15.33 8.86
C SER A 39 8.88 14.70 9.33
N TYR A 40 8.67 13.44 9.03
CA TYR A 40 7.46 12.73 9.39
C TYR A 40 7.40 12.48 10.90
N ALA A 41 6.66 13.29 11.61
CA ALA A 41 6.31 13.17 13.02
C ALA A 41 7.50 13.02 14.01
N GLU A 42 7.21 13.05 15.29
CA GLU A 42 8.20 12.68 16.32
C GLU A 42 8.73 11.26 16.04
N PRO A 43 10.05 11.03 15.95
CA PRO A 43 10.64 9.73 15.55
C PRO A 43 10.09 8.55 16.35
N ALA A 44 9.77 8.73 17.64
CA ALA A 44 9.18 7.69 18.47
C ALA A 44 7.79 7.25 17.98
N THR A 45 6.93 8.20 17.62
CA THR A 45 5.57 7.93 17.14
C THR A 45 5.59 7.20 15.80
N SER A 46 6.43 7.66 14.88
CA SER A 46 6.58 7.03 13.55
C SER A 46 7.11 5.61 13.65
N ARG A 47 8.11 5.37 14.50
CA ARG A 47 8.63 4.01 14.78
C ARG A 47 7.57 3.11 15.41
N ASN A 48 6.74 3.65 16.32
CA ASN A 48 5.62 2.91 16.93
C ASN A 48 4.56 2.52 15.89
N ASP A 49 4.25 3.40 14.93
CA ASP A 49 3.32 3.05 13.85
C ASP A 49 3.86 1.89 13.01
N VAL A 50 5.11 1.96 12.57
CA VAL A 50 5.75 0.86 11.83
C VAL A 50 5.72 -0.43 12.65
N THR A 51 6.14 -0.40 13.91
CA THR A 51 6.22 -1.62 14.74
C THR A 51 4.85 -2.23 15.04
N SER A 52 3.79 -1.42 15.11
CA SER A 52 2.43 -1.88 15.43
C SER A 52 1.63 -2.32 14.20
N LYS A 53 1.81 -1.68 13.04
CA LYS A 53 1.00 -1.91 11.83
C LYS A 53 1.63 -2.89 10.85
N LEU A 54 2.95 -2.80 10.67
CA LEU A 54 3.65 -3.56 9.64
C LEU A 54 3.60 -5.08 9.81
N PRO A 55 3.61 -5.68 11.03
CA PRO A 55 3.50 -7.13 11.18
C PRO A 55 2.21 -7.71 10.59
N ALA A 56 1.06 -7.05 10.80
CA ALA A 56 -0.22 -7.48 10.25
C ALA A 56 -0.24 -7.35 8.71
N PHE A 57 0.26 -6.23 8.19
CA PHE A 57 0.41 -6.02 6.75
C PHE A 57 1.28 -7.11 6.10
N ALA A 58 2.40 -7.47 6.72
CA ALA A 58 3.33 -8.47 6.20
C ALA A 58 2.72 -9.87 6.09
N GLN A 59 1.67 -10.19 6.85
CA GLN A 59 0.97 -11.47 6.75
C GLN A 59 0.28 -11.66 5.39
N SER A 60 -0.19 -10.57 4.78
CA SER A 60 -0.85 -10.60 3.47
C SER A 60 0.14 -10.61 2.28
N CYS A 61 1.44 -10.63 2.54
CA CYS A 61 2.47 -10.49 1.51
C CYS A 61 3.24 -11.80 1.26
N ASP A 62 3.60 -12.06 0.01
CA ASP A 62 4.56 -13.11 -0.35
C ASP A 62 5.96 -12.55 -0.60
N TRP A 63 6.05 -11.25 -0.87
CA TRP A 63 7.29 -10.54 -1.10
C TRP A 63 7.12 -9.07 -0.73
N ILE A 64 8.12 -8.47 -0.10
CA ILE A 64 8.08 -7.09 0.38
C ILE A 64 9.34 -6.34 -0.06
N ALA A 65 9.14 -5.20 -0.75
CA ALA A 65 10.19 -4.22 -1.01
C ALA A 65 10.06 -3.00 -0.11
N PHE A 66 11.14 -2.21 -0.04
CA PHE A 66 11.25 -1.06 0.84
C PHE A 66 11.75 0.17 0.09
N ALA A 67 11.24 1.34 0.47
CA ALA A 67 11.77 2.63 0.03
C ALA A 67 11.78 3.62 1.20
N ALA A 68 12.77 4.51 1.21
CA ALA A 68 12.79 5.66 2.10
C ALA A 68 12.35 6.93 1.36
N VAL A 69 11.59 7.79 2.03
CA VAL A 69 11.46 9.19 1.60
C VAL A 69 12.66 9.94 2.13
N THR A 70 13.44 10.53 1.22
CA THR A 70 14.58 11.42 1.48
C THR A 70 14.44 12.67 0.62
N GLY A 71 15.40 13.59 0.63
CA GLY A 71 15.41 14.73 -0.30
C GLY A 71 15.68 14.35 -1.77
N ALA A 72 16.09 13.09 -2.03
CA ALA A 72 16.38 12.56 -3.37
C ALA A 72 16.04 11.05 -3.44
N SER A 73 14.80 10.70 -3.11
CA SER A 73 14.37 9.32 -2.84
C SER A 73 14.64 8.34 -3.97
N GLU A 74 14.44 8.74 -5.24
CA GLU A 74 14.62 7.83 -6.37
C GLU A 74 16.11 7.44 -6.57
N SER A 75 17.02 8.35 -6.30
CA SER A 75 18.47 8.14 -6.40
C SER A 75 19.15 7.87 -5.05
N SER A 76 18.39 7.78 -3.95
CA SER A 76 18.92 7.54 -2.62
C SER A 76 19.81 6.31 -2.56
N THR A 77 20.87 6.38 -1.80
CA THR A 77 21.76 5.24 -1.49
C THR A 77 21.26 4.44 -0.30
N CYS A 78 20.33 4.99 0.48
CA CYS A 78 19.72 4.31 1.62
C CYS A 78 18.68 3.30 1.14
N ARG A 79 19.08 2.05 1.05
CA ARG A 79 18.26 0.94 0.56
C ARG A 79 18.19 -0.19 1.58
N GLN A 80 17.10 -0.94 1.52
CA GLN A 80 16.97 -2.21 2.21
C GLN A 80 16.68 -3.31 1.19
N ASP A 81 17.31 -4.45 1.35
CA ASP A 81 17.03 -5.60 0.51
C ASP A 81 15.57 -6.04 0.71
N PRO A 82 14.88 -6.46 -0.35
CA PRO A 82 13.56 -7.05 -0.23
C PRO A 82 13.55 -8.30 0.66
N VAL A 83 12.38 -8.60 1.23
CA VAL A 83 12.15 -9.84 1.98
C VAL A 83 11.20 -10.72 1.19
N PRO A 84 11.66 -11.85 0.64
CA PRO A 84 10.75 -12.89 0.16
C PRO A 84 10.08 -13.53 1.37
N ILE A 85 8.77 -13.42 1.51
CA ILE A 85 8.03 -13.97 2.65
C ILE A 85 7.64 -15.42 2.40
N ALA A 86 7.13 -15.73 1.21
CA ALA A 86 6.79 -17.09 0.82
C ALA A 86 8.05 -17.98 0.70
N ALA A 87 7.91 -19.24 1.07
CA ALA A 87 8.97 -20.22 0.85
C ALA A 87 9.22 -20.42 -0.65
N THR A 88 10.48 -20.59 -1.02
CA THR A 88 10.82 -20.98 -2.38
C THR A 88 10.51 -22.46 -2.59
N ARG A 89 10.39 -22.88 -3.84
CA ARG A 89 10.21 -24.31 -4.17
C ARG A 89 11.35 -25.20 -3.66
N ALA A 90 12.56 -24.67 -3.55
CA ALA A 90 13.71 -25.41 -3.00
C ALA A 90 13.58 -25.63 -1.49
N GLU A 91 12.99 -24.68 -0.75
CA GLU A 91 12.77 -24.77 0.70
C GLU A 91 11.52 -25.61 1.04
N ASN A 92 10.53 -25.63 0.14
CA ASN A 92 9.27 -26.35 0.34
C ASN A 92 8.85 -27.09 -0.93
N PRO A 93 9.60 -28.12 -1.36
CA PRO A 93 9.38 -28.81 -2.64
C PRO A 93 8.04 -29.56 -2.73
N ASN A 94 7.46 -29.92 -1.57
CA ASN A 94 6.18 -30.63 -1.48
C ASN A 94 5.01 -29.72 -1.10
N GLU A 95 5.19 -28.40 -1.12
CA GLU A 95 4.17 -27.41 -0.78
C GLU A 95 3.51 -27.69 0.59
N ASN A 96 4.30 -28.16 1.54
CA ASN A 96 3.84 -28.48 2.89
C ASN A 96 3.46 -27.19 3.65
N PRO A 97 2.20 -27.01 4.09
CA PRO A 97 1.76 -25.78 4.74
C PRO A 97 2.50 -25.51 6.08
N VAL A 98 2.90 -26.53 6.83
CA VAL A 98 3.65 -26.34 8.07
C VAL A 98 5.06 -25.78 7.81
N VAL A 99 5.69 -26.19 6.70
CA VAL A 99 6.98 -25.63 6.28
C VAL A 99 6.80 -24.20 5.83
N GLU A 100 5.77 -23.94 5.01
CA GLU A 100 5.42 -22.59 4.55
C GLU A 100 5.21 -21.64 5.73
N ASP A 101 4.38 -22.01 6.70
CA ASP A 101 4.06 -21.17 7.86
C ASP A 101 5.30 -20.88 8.70
N ARG A 102 6.19 -21.86 8.88
CA ARG A 102 7.45 -21.67 9.62
C ARG A 102 8.39 -20.70 8.91
N VAL A 103 8.56 -20.85 7.60
CA VAL A 103 9.42 -19.96 6.80
C VAL A 103 8.86 -18.54 6.82
N ARG A 104 7.57 -18.38 6.61
CA ARG A 104 6.88 -17.08 6.67
C ARG A 104 7.04 -16.41 8.02
N ALA A 105 6.72 -17.11 9.10
CA ALA A 105 6.85 -16.57 10.46
C ALA A 105 8.27 -16.06 10.73
N HIS A 106 9.29 -16.82 10.34
CA HIS A 106 10.69 -16.40 10.48
C HIS A 106 11.00 -15.15 9.63
N ARG A 107 10.55 -15.10 8.38
CA ARG A 107 10.84 -13.98 7.47
C ARG A 107 10.11 -12.70 7.85
N ILE A 108 8.90 -12.80 8.34
CA ILE A 108 8.13 -11.65 8.84
C ILE A 108 8.87 -10.95 9.99
N THR A 109 9.59 -11.68 10.83
CA THR A 109 10.40 -11.04 11.91
C THR A 109 11.49 -10.10 11.37
N GLN A 110 11.88 -10.23 10.09
CA GLN A 110 12.91 -9.40 9.47
C GLN A 110 12.34 -8.08 8.88
N VAL A 111 11.02 -8.00 8.69
CA VAL A 111 10.37 -6.87 7.98
C VAL A 111 10.44 -5.59 8.81
N VAL A 112 10.01 -5.64 10.06
CA VAL A 112 10.00 -4.47 10.96
C VAL A 112 11.40 -3.89 11.16
N PRO A 113 12.44 -4.67 11.47
CA PRO A 113 13.80 -4.13 11.62
C PRO A 113 14.32 -3.43 10.36
N ARG A 114 13.98 -3.94 9.17
CA ARG A 114 14.38 -3.30 7.89
C ARG A 114 13.65 -1.98 7.68
N ALA A 115 12.34 -1.94 7.91
CA ALA A 115 11.56 -0.71 7.81
C ALA A 115 12.04 0.35 8.82
N VAL A 116 12.30 -0.06 10.08
CA VAL A 116 12.79 0.85 11.12
C VAL A 116 14.16 1.46 10.78
N ARG A 117 15.06 0.70 10.14
CA ARG A 117 16.35 1.26 9.69
C ARG A 117 16.22 2.37 8.65
N LEU A 118 15.12 2.43 7.91
CA LEU A 118 14.88 3.50 6.95
C LEU A 118 14.70 4.87 7.61
N PHE A 119 14.29 4.93 8.88
CA PHE A 119 14.27 6.19 9.63
C PHE A 119 15.67 6.76 9.90
N ASP A 120 16.70 5.93 9.84
CA ASP A 120 18.09 6.32 10.05
C ASP A 120 18.79 6.70 8.72
N CYS A 121 18.04 6.77 7.62
CA CYS A 121 18.56 7.22 6.33
C CYS A 121 19.03 8.67 6.42
N PRO A 122 20.17 9.01 5.83
CA PRO A 122 20.58 10.40 5.68
C PRO A 122 19.53 11.15 4.83
N ALA A 123 19.34 12.43 5.12
CA ALA A 123 18.34 13.26 4.44
C ALA A 123 18.56 13.37 2.91
N GLU A 124 19.82 13.23 2.43
CA GLU A 124 20.22 13.31 1.01
C GLU A 124 19.64 14.55 0.30
N GLY A 125 19.78 15.70 0.96
CA GLY A 125 19.24 16.99 0.54
C GLY A 125 18.11 17.48 1.45
N GLU A 126 17.70 18.72 1.23
CA GLU A 126 16.61 19.32 2.00
C GLU A 126 15.25 18.86 1.46
N GLY A 127 14.27 18.67 2.35
CA GLY A 127 12.88 18.37 2.02
C GLY A 127 12.60 16.88 1.77
N SER A 128 11.40 16.60 1.30
CA SER A 128 10.83 15.25 1.15
C SER A 128 10.42 15.00 -0.30
N ASP A 129 10.98 13.95 -0.92
CA ASP A 129 10.66 13.48 -2.27
C ASP A 129 9.79 12.21 -2.20
N VAL A 130 8.53 12.39 -1.82
CA VAL A 130 7.54 11.29 -1.71
C VAL A 130 7.30 10.63 -3.08
N LEU A 131 7.17 11.45 -4.14
CA LEU A 131 6.97 10.92 -5.50
C LEU A 131 8.15 10.07 -5.97
N GLY A 132 9.39 10.47 -5.64
CA GLY A 132 10.57 9.68 -5.94
C GLY A 132 10.60 8.35 -5.22
N ALA A 133 10.18 8.31 -3.94
CA ALA A 133 10.06 7.07 -3.19
C ALA A 133 9.00 6.13 -3.80
N LEU A 134 7.85 6.66 -4.21
CA LEU A 134 6.80 5.91 -4.90
C LEU A 134 7.30 5.34 -6.23
N ARG A 135 7.96 6.14 -7.07
CA ARG A 135 8.52 5.67 -8.37
C ARG A 135 9.53 4.56 -8.15
N TYR A 136 10.45 4.75 -7.22
CA TYR A 136 11.45 3.73 -6.90
C TYR A 136 10.78 2.42 -6.45
N LEU A 137 9.84 2.50 -5.48
CA LEU A 137 9.17 1.33 -4.95
C LEU A 137 8.36 0.60 -6.03
N VAL A 138 7.52 1.31 -6.79
CA VAL A 138 6.68 0.71 -7.84
C VAL A 138 7.54 0.04 -8.91
N LYS A 139 8.71 0.59 -9.24
CA LYS A 139 9.67 -0.06 -10.14
C LYS A 139 10.16 -1.40 -9.59
N GLN A 140 10.44 -1.50 -8.28
CA GLN A 140 10.82 -2.77 -7.64
C GLN A 140 9.68 -3.79 -7.67
N LEU A 141 8.46 -3.35 -7.34
CA LEU A 141 7.27 -4.20 -7.33
C LEU A 141 6.91 -4.70 -8.74
N SER A 142 7.02 -3.84 -9.75
CA SER A 142 6.73 -4.19 -11.14
C SER A 142 7.66 -5.28 -11.67
N ALA A 143 8.90 -5.35 -11.18
CA ALA A 143 9.84 -6.42 -11.54
C ALA A 143 9.43 -7.80 -11.00
N GLN A 144 8.57 -7.82 -9.96
CA GLN A 144 8.04 -9.04 -9.32
C GLN A 144 6.55 -9.28 -9.67
N ARG A 145 6.00 -8.48 -10.59
CA ARG A 145 4.55 -8.50 -10.89
C ARG A 145 4.10 -9.88 -11.37
N GLN A 146 3.10 -10.40 -10.66
CA GLN A 146 2.35 -11.60 -11.01
C GLN A 146 0.88 -11.18 -11.16
N PRO A 147 0.26 -11.35 -12.32
CA PRO A 147 -1.08 -10.81 -12.60
C PRO A 147 -2.19 -11.29 -11.64
N GLU A 148 -1.99 -12.50 -11.10
CA GLU A 148 -2.94 -13.15 -10.19
C GLU A 148 -2.79 -12.71 -8.74
N LYS A 149 -1.71 -11.97 -8.39
CA LYS A 149 -1.45 -11.53 -7.02
C LYS A 149 -1.94 -10.11 -6.78
N ALA A 150 -2.46 -9.89 -5.57
CA ALA A 150 -2.73 -8.54 -5.09
C ALA A 150 -1.44 -7.72 -5.02
N HIS A 151 -1.55 -6.41 -5.23
CA HIS A 151 -0.44 -5.47 -5.08
C HIS A 151 -0.83 -4.46 -4.01
N GLN A 152 0.00 -4.33 -2.98
CA GLN A 152 -0.33 -3.50 -1.81
C GLN A 152 0.86 -2.62 -1.43
N ILE A 153 0.60 -1.37 -1.08
CA ILE A 153 1.62 -0.44 -0.57
C ILE A 153 1.14 0.12 0.76
N ILE A 154 2.00 0.04 1.76
CA ILE A 154 1.84 0.75 3.02
C ILE A 154 2.86 1.89 3.09
N VAL A 155 2.39 3.07 3.42
CA VAL A 155 3.20 4.28 3.50
C VAL A 155 3.13 4.83 4.93
N PHE A 156 4.28 5.09 5.50
CA PHE A 156 4.44 5.76 6.79
C PHE A 156 5.02 7.16 6.54
N SER A 157 4.16 8.13 6.27
CA SER A 157 4.53 9.52 5.89
C SER A 157 3.32 10.45 6.07
N ASP A 158 3.58 11.74 6.27
CA ASP A 158 2.57 12.78 6.20
C ASP A 158 2.21 13.18 4.75
N LEU A 159 2.93 12.63 3.77
CA LEU A 159 2.84 12.93 2.35
C LEU A 159 3.16 14.39 1.98
N ILE A 160 3.89 15.12 2.80
CA ILE A 160 4.32 16.49 2.47
C ILE A 160 5.48 16.45 1.48
N ASN A 161 5.17 16.25 0.20
CA ASN A 161 6.16 16.37 -0.87
C ASN A 161 6.51 17.83 -1.11
N ASN A 162 7.77 18.19 -0.96
CA ASN A 162 8.23 19.56 -1.18
C ASN A 162 9.51 19.64 -2.06
N ARG A 163 9.76 18.58 -2.83
CA ARG A 163 10.91 18.44 -3.74
C ARG A 163 10.47 18.12 -5.17
N GLY A 164 11.39 18.34 -6.10
CA GLY A 164 11.16 18.08 -7.52
C GLY A 164 10.03 18.94 -8.09
N ASP A 165 9.21 18.33 -8.93
CA ASP A 165 8.13 19.01 -9.65
C ASP A 165 6.85 19.20 -8.80
N LEU A 166 6.85 18.72 -7.56
CA LEU A 166 5.75 18.88 -6.62
C LEU A 166 6.25 19.54 -5.33
N ASN A 167 5.84 20.80 -5.11
CA ASN A 167 5.91 21.43 -3.81
C ASN A 167 4.48 21.67 -3.31
N ILE A 168 3.96 20.70 -2.53
CA ILE A 168 2.56 20.71 -2.11
C ILE A 168 2.25 21.88 -1.16
N ASN A 169 3.25 22.39 -0.44
CA ASN A 169 3.07 23.55 0.45
C ASN A 169 2.77 24.85 -0.32
N LYS A 170 3.24 24.93 -1.57
CA LYS A 170 3.09 26.11 -2.46
C LYS A 170 1.97 25.92 -3.49
N LEU A 171 1.38 24.73 -3.55
CA LEU A 171 0.37 24.39 -4.55
C LEU A 171 -0.95 25.10 -4.21
N ASP A 172 -1.58 25.71 -5.23
CA ASP A 172 -3.00 26.04 -5.18
C ASP A 172 -3.80 24.73 -5.18
N LEU A 173 -4.59 24.53 -4.14
CA LEU A 173 -5.35 23.31 -3.93
C LEU A 173 -6.81 23.44 -4.38
N SER A 174 -7.17 24.50 -5.13
CA SER A 174 -8.47 24.54 -5.82
C SER A 174 -8.61 23.32 -6.74
N GLU A 175 -9.82 22.86 -6.97
CA GLU A 175 -10.07 21.65 -7.78
C GLU A 175 -9.40 21.71 -9.14
N ALA A 176 -9.57 22.84 -9.87
CA ALA A 176 -8.97 23.01 -11.19
C ALA A 176 -7.42 22.94 -11.14
N ALA A 177 -6.80 23.56 -10.13
CA ALA A 177 -5.34 23.55 -9.99
C ALA A 177 -4.82 22.15 -9.58
N ARG A 178 -5.53 21.42 -8.72
CA ARG A 178 -5.19 20.03 -8.39
C ARG A 178 -5.21 19.14 -9.63
N GLN A 179 -6.32 19.16 -10.39
CA GLN A 179 -6.46 18.36 -11.60
C GLN A 179 -5.40 18.70 -12.65
N GLN A 180 -5.11 19.99 -12.84
CA GLN A 180 -4.06 20.44 -13.75
C GLN A 180 -2.69 19.91 -13.29
N LYS A 181 -2.36 20.01 -11.98
CA LYS A 181 -1.07 19.52 -11.46
C LYS A 181 -0.94 18.01 -11.59
N ILE A 182 -1.99 17.24 -11.28
CA ILE A 182 -2.01 15.79 -11.44
C ILE A 182 -1.80 15.40 -12.91
N LYS A 183 -2.46 16.11 -13.82
CA LYS A 183 -2.25 15.91 -15.27
C LYS A 183 -0.79 16.17 -15.67
N GLU A 184 -0.20 17.26 -15.20
CA GLU A 184 1.23 17.59 -15.46
C GLU A 184 2.15 16.48 -14.95
N LEU A 185 1.94 16.01 -13.72
CA LEU A 185 2.74 14.93 -13.14
C LEU A 185 2.62 13.62 -13.92
N ARG A 186 1.43 13.30 -14.41
CA ARG A 186 1.21 12.13 -15.29
C ARG A 186 1.90 12.27 -16.63
N ASP A 187 1.68 13.40 -17.32
CA ASP A 187 2.25 13.66 -18.65
C ASP A 187 3.78 13.63 -18.60
N ALA A 188 4.37 14.12 -17.51
CA ALA A 188 5.81 14.05 -17.23
C ALA A 188 6.28 12.67 -16.70
N ARG A 189 5.37 11.69 -16.53
CA ARG A 189 5.67 10.36 -15.97
C ARG A 189 6.26 10.40 -14.55
N LEU A 190 5.88 11.40 -13.78
CA LEU A 190 6.29 11.57 -12.39
C LEU A 190 5.37 10.84 -11.40
N LEU A 191 4.15 10.53 -11.81
CA LEU A 191 3.30 9.54 -11.14
C LEU A 191 3.59 8.14 -11.70
N PRO A 192 3.97 7.15 -10.87
CA PRO A 192 4.17 5.79 -11.33
C PRO A 192 2.84 5.13 -11.73
N ASP A 193 2.88 4.11 -12.58
CA ASP A 193 1.71 3.29 -12.88
C ASP A 193 1.39 2.40 -11.67
N MET A 194 0.29 2.71 -11.00
CA MET A 194 -0.20 2.00 -9.82
C MET A 194 -1.45 1.16 -10.12
N SER A 195 -1.65 0.77 -11.38
CA SER A 195 -2.79 -0.03 -11.80
C SER A 195 -2.88 -1.34 -11.02
N GLY A 196 -3.97 -1.50 -10.28
CA GLY A 196 -4.23 -2.68 -9.44
C GLY A 196 -3.57 -2.64 -8.06
N TYR A 197 -2.96 -1.53 -7.66
CA TYR A 197 -2.42 -1.38 -6.30
C TYR A 197 -3.50 -0.88 -5.33
N SER A 198 -3.47 -1.39 -4.10
CA SER A 198 -4.10 -0.75 -2.94
C SER A 198 -3.03 0.00 -2.13
N VAL A 199 -3.37 1.19 -1.66
CA VAL A 199 -2.47 2.08 -0.91
C VAL A 199 -3.08 2.41 0.43
N VAL A 200 -2.32 2.18 1.50
CA VAL A 200 -2.69 2.61 2.86
C VAL A 200 -1.59 3.54 3.36
N VAL A 201 -1.98 4.73 3.81
CA VAL A 201 -1.05 5.74 4.35
C VAL A 201 -1.31 5.90 5.83
N HIS A 202 -0.31 5.70 6.65
CA HIS A 202 -0.34 5.97 8.08
C HIS A 202 0.44 7.24 8.40
N GLY A 203 -0.21 8.13 9.14
CA GLY A 203 0.37 9.40 9.59
C GLY A 203 0.12 10.56 8.62
N PHE A 204 -0.85 10.41 7.74
CA PHE A 204 -1.25 11.48 6.83
C PHE A 204 -1.53 12.77 7.59
N LEU A 205 -0.87 13.86 7.19
CA LEU A 205 -1.00 15.20 7.78
C LEU A 205 -0.81 15.26 9.31
N ARG A 206 -0.08 14.33 9.90
CA ARG A 206 0.14 14.28 11.36
C ARG A 206 0.91 15.50 11.87
N GLU A 207 1.86 16.02 11.10
CA GLU A 207 2.49 17.28 11.40
C GLU A 207 1.62 18.47 10.98
N LYS A 208 1.30 19.32 11.95
CA LYS A 208 0.42 20.50 11.75
C LYS A 208 1.13 21.67 11.04
N THR A 209 1.91 21.39 10.00
CA THR A 209 2.61 22.44 9.23
C THR A 209 1.68 23.21 8.30
N SER A 210 0.50 22.65 8.00
CA SER A 210 -0.53 23.30 7.17
C SER A 210 -1.68 23.78 8.02
N SER A 211 -2.35 24.85 7.59
CA SER A 211 -3.56 25.29 8.25
C SER A 211 -4.66 24.23 8.16
N PRO A 212 -5.50 24.05 9.20
CA PRO A 212 -6.52 22.99 9.23
C PRO A 212 -7.47 22.98 8.02
N GLU A 213 -7.73 24.15 7.43
CA GLU A 213 -8.57 24.29 6.23
C GLU A 213 -7.93 23.68 4.98
N ARG A 214 -6.62 23.47 4.96
CA ARG A 214 -5.93 22.82 3.85
C ARG A 214 -6.00 21.29 3.89
N PHE A 215 -6.26 20.68 5.05
CA PHE A 215 -6.24 19.22 5.21
C PHE A 215 -7.19 18.49 4.25
N PRO A 216 -8.47 18.86 4.12
CA PRO A 216 -9.36 18.20 3.17
C PRO A 216 -8.90 18.36 1.71
N LEU A 217 -8.26 19.49 1.39
CA LEU A 217 -7.76 19.77 0.05
C LEU A 217 -6.51 18.95 -0.27
N LEU A 218 -5.62 18.75 0.71
CA LEU A 218 -4.45 17.88 0.60
C LEU A 218 -4.87 16.40 0.49
N GLU A 219 -5.86 15.99 1.27
CA GLU A 219 -6.44 14.65 1.16
C GLU A 219 -7.02 14.42 -0.24
N SER A 220 -7.82 15.38 -0.74
CA SER A 220 -8.37 15.30 -2.10
C SER A 220 -7.27 15.21 -3.15
N PHE A 221 -6.21 16.02 -3.04
CA PHE A 221 -5.08 15.98 -3.96
C PHE A 221 -4.43 14.59 -4.01
N TRP A 222 -4.09 14.01 -2.86
CA TRP A 222 -3.40 12.72 -2.84
C TRP A 222 -4.31 11.57 -3.27
N ARG A 223 -5.58 11.60 -2.89
CA ARG A 223 -6.57 10.61 -3.35
C ARG A 223 -6.69 10.65 -4.87
N GLU A 224 -6.94 11.83 -5.43
CA GLU A 224 -7.03 12.05 -6.87
C GLU A 224 -5.73 11.65 -7.60
N ALA A 225 -4.56 11.93 -7.02
CA ALA A 225 -3.27 11.57 -7.60
C ALA A 225 -3.08 10.04 -7.65
N PHE A 226 -3.35 9.32 -6.56
CA PHE A 226 -3.24 7.86 -6.52
C PHE A 226 -4.26 7.20 -7.46
N GLU A 227 -5.51 7.64 -7.46
CA GLU A 227 -6.55 7.15 -8.37
C GLU A 227 -6.19 7.42 -9.83
N SER A 228 -5.67 8.60 -10.14
CA SER A 228 -5.17 8.97 -11.47
C SER A 228 -3.96 8.13 -11.91
N ALA A 229 -3.19 7.62 -10.96
CA ALA A 229 -2.10 6.67 -11.18
C ALA A 229 -2.60 5.21 -11.34
N GLY A 230 -3.90 4.96 -11.14
CA GLY A 230 -4.54 3.65 -11.32
C GLY A 230 -4.69 2.83 -10.03
N ALA A 231 -4.46 3.42 -8.86
CA ALA A 231 -4.69 2.73 -7.59
C ALA A 231 -6.19 2.36 -7.44
N THR A 232 -6.45 1.16 -6.93
CA THR A 232 -7.81 0.62 -6.77
C THR A 232 -8.47 1.01 -5.46
N THR A 233 -7.66 1.18 -4.42
CA THR A 233 -8.08 1.64 -3.09
C THR A 233 -7.04 2.58 -2.52
N VAL A 234 -7.50 3.63 -1.83
CA VAL A 234 -6.64 4.62 -1.18
C VAL A 234 -7.20 4.95 0.19
N ASP A 235 -6.49 4.55 1.24
CA ASP A 235 -6.82 4.85 2.63
C ASP A 235 -5.77 5.80 3.21
N LEU A 236 -6.19 7.02 3.55
CA LEU A 236 -5.36 8.04 4.19
C LEU A 236 -5.76 8.13 5.68
N LEU A 237 -4.87 7.70 6.60
CA LEU A 237 -5.12 7.48 8.02
C LEU A 237 -4.23 8.34 8.93
#